data_e79688285c7362fc884d745dd8e94f2e
#
_entry.id   e79688285c7362fc884d745dd8e94f2e
#
_cell.length_a   1.000
_cell.length_b   1.000
_cell.length_c   1.000
_cell.angle_alpha   90.00
_cell.angle_beta   90.00
_cell.angle_gamma   90.00
#
_symmetry.space_group_name_H-M   'P 1'
#
loop_
_entity.id
_entity.type
_entity.pdbx_description
1 polymer ?
#
loop_
_entity_poly.entity_id
_entity_poly.type
_entity_poly.pdbx_seq_one_letter_code
_entity_poly.pdbx_strand_id
1 'polypeptide(L)'
;MNRFRIALIWIAGVASSPFAAEPPATQRFEVAVAPGLLPGPTDGRLLIVLGKGDGEPRRNIGRTGMNTPPVLGADVDRFAPGVVGVVDHGSEIFPIESLSKLPAGEYQIQAVFDWNPDLRLPDAPGNLFSKPKKVMLDPTAGFTVKLELTEQIPPEKLPADSAQVRFLRFESKKLSVFHGRPMYLRAGVALPREFATEPDRKFPLVVFIGGYGTRYTIANRVGAFLRSGTPMVILCLDGAGPYGDPYQVNSENNGPYGDAVTQELIPHVEREFRCFGDPRARFTTGSSTGGWVSLALQVFYPDFFNGCWSFAPDPVDFRAYELIDIYSDANAYVNRFGFERPGMRLINGDTVYTVRHETQLENVLGRRNSWWRSGKDWCAWNAVFGPRGDDGQPKPLWHPKTGAIDRSVVETWKQKDLRRVLESNWKSLAPRLAGKIHIYVGDADDYFLNNAVRLLETATRRFDPPFDGVIQFGAMQGHGYHPVNEMKEIADRFQKAGVK
;
A
#
# COMPACT_ATOMS: atom_id res chain seq x y z
N MET A 1 74.67 42.40 -46.47
CA MET A 1 74.61 42.45 -45.02
C MET A 1 73.42 43.34 -44.63
N ASN A 2 72.24 42.77 -44.48
CA ASN A 2 71.06 43.50 -44.07
C ASN A 2 70.53 42.90 -42.75
N ARG A 3 70.51 43.71 -41.70
CA ARG A 3 70.01 43.37 -40.36
C ARG A 3 68.48 43.66 -40.33
N PHE A 4 67.68 42.63 -40.19
CA PHE A 4 66.28 42.81 -39.87
C PHE A 4 66.10 42.96 -38.35
N ARG A 5 65.44 44.04 -37.91
CA ARG A 5 64.99 44.28 -36.56
C ARG A 5 63.56 43.74 -36.43
N ILE A 6 63.33 42.83 -35.56
CA ILE A 6 62.02 42.34 -35.17
C ILE A 6 61.50 43.20 -34.04
N ALA A 7 60.36 43.86 -34.25
CA ALA A 7 59.64 44.60 -33.21
C ALA A 7 58.69 43.65 -32.51
N LEU A 8 58.87 43.46 -31.19
CA LEU A 8 57.93 42.73 -30.33
C LEU A 8 56.76 43.66 -29.98
N ILE A 9 55.56 43.32 -30.44
CA ILE A 9 54.30 43.94 -29.99
C ILE A 9 53.82 43.25 -28.78
N TRP A 10 53.76 43.96 -27.65
CA TRP A 10 53.10 43.47 -26.40
C TRP A 10 51.59 43.67 -26.57
N ILE A 11 50.83 42.57 -26.63
CA ILE A 11 49.35 42.55 -26.50
C ILE A 11 49.05 42.47 -25.03
N ALA A 12 48.54 43.53 -24.42
CA ALA A 12 47.99 43.49 -23.05
C ALA A 12 46.69 42.72 -23.08
N GLY A 13 46.71 41.49 -22.57
CA GLY A 13 45.53 40.68 -22.35
C GLY A 13 44.68 41.29 -21.22
N VAL A 14 43.49 41.76 -21.54
CA VAL A 14 42.48 42.10 -20.52
C VAL A 14 42.01 40.79 -19.89
N ALA A 15 42.45 40.53 -18.68
CA ALA A 15 41.94 39.43 -17.86
C ALA A 15 40.48 39.76 -17.49
N SER A 16 39.53 39.12 -18.16
CA SER A 16 38.14 39.09 -17.72
C SER A 16 38.06 38.27 -16.40
N SER A 17 37.78 38.98 -15.32
CA SER A 17 37.45 38.35 -14.04
C SER A 17 36.29 37.36 -14.26
N PRO A 18 36.38 36.08 -13.78
CA PRO A 18 35.22 35.23 -13.82
C PRO A 18 34.15 35.87 -12.96
N PHE A 19 32.98 36.13 -13.54
CA PHE A 19 31.78 36.45 -12.79
C PHE A 19 31.63 35.33 -11.77
N ALA A 20 31.72 35.63 -10.47
CA ALA A 20 31.33 34.72 -9.42
C ALA A 20 29.86 34.41 -9.70
N ALA A 21 29.56 33.14 -9.94
CA ALA A 21 28.18 32.70 -10.08
C ALA A 21 27.41 33.12 -8.81
N GLU A 22 26.32 33.87 -8.98
CA GLU A 22 25.46 34.22 -7.87
C GLU A 22 25.09 32.93 -7.15
N PRO A 23 25.09 32.93 -5.79
CA PRO A 23 24.67 31.74 -5.04
C PRO A 23 23.26 31.34 -5.48
N PRO A 24 22.99 30.03 -5.65
CA PRO A 24 21.69 29.59 -6.13
C PRO A 24 20.58 30.15 -5.23
N ALA A 25 19.53 30.67 -5.85
CA ALA A 25 18.40 31.25 -5.15
C ALA A 25 17.83 30.28 -4.13
N THR A 26 17.68 30.72 -2.88
CA THR A 26 17.18 29.87 -1.79
C THR A 26 15.72 29.49 -2.06
N GLN A 27 15.41 28.21 -2.08
CA GLN A 27 14.06 27.66 -2.24
C GLN A 27 13.74 26.80 -1.02
N ARG A 28 12.93 27.34 -0.08
CA ARG A 28 12.68 26.63 1.19
C ARG A 28 11.30 26.91 1.78
N PHE A 29 10.81 25.95 2.51
CA PHE A 29 9.66 26.01 3.37
C PHE A 29 10.12 25.87 4.82
N GLU A 30 9.72 26.82 5.67
CA GLU A 30 9.97 26.82 7.10
C GLU A 30 8.65 26.53 7.83
N VAL A 31 8.62 25.48 8.62
CA VAL A 31 7.40 25.03 9.29
C VAL A 31 7.60 25.03 10.81
N ALA A 32 6.76 25.79 11.50
CA ALA A 32 6.67 25.77 12.95
C ALA A 32 5.46 24.92 13.40
N VAL A 33 5.42 24.55 14.68
CA VAL A 33 4.26 23.92 15.31
C VAL A 33 3.74 24.77 16.46
N ALA A 34 2.41 24.95 16.51
CA ALA A 34 1.76 25.68 17.59
C ALA A 34 1.89 24.92 18.94
N PRO A 35 1.96 25.64 20.07
CA PRO A 35 2.02 25.03 21.39
C PRO A 35 0.83 24.10 21.68
N GLY A 36 1.08 22.99 22.41
CA GLY A 36 0.04 22.09 22.90
C GLY A 36 -0.43 21.01 21.91
N LEU A 37 0.09 20.97 20.67
CA LEU A 37 -0.31 19.99 19.67
C LEU A 37 0.53 18.69 19.70
N LEU A 38 1.73 18.73 20.27
CA LEU A 38 2.60 17.56 20.44
C LEU A 38 2.77 17.24 21.92
N PRO A 39 2.90 15.95 22.29
CA PRO A 39 3.11 15.55 23.69
C PRO A 39 4.51 15.92 24.21
N GLY A 40 5.42 16.28 23.34
CA GLY A 40 6.81 16.65 23.59
C GLY A 40 7.59 16.64 22.28
N PRO A 41 8.93 16.71 22.32
CA PRO A 41 9.78 16.59 21.13
C PRO A 41 9.51 15.26 20.41
N THR A 42 9.02 15.33 19.16
CA THR A 42 8.47 14.19 18.42
C THR A 42 9.16 14.04 17.06
N ASP A 43 9.54 12.83 16.71
CA ASP A 43 10.11 12.51 15.41
C ASP A 43 9.00 12.23 14.39
N GLY A 44 9.13 12.75 13.17
CA GLY A 44 8.12 12.56 12.14
C GLY A 44 8.60 12.94 10.74
N ARG A 45 7.71 12.77 9.77
CA ARG A 45 7.88 13.20 8.39
C ARG A 45 7.13 14.50 8.16
N LEU A 46 7.82 15.54 7.75
CA LEU A 46 7.23 16.80 7.34
C LEU A 46 7.01 16.78 5.84
N LEU A 47 5.77 17.00 5.42
CA LEU A 47 5.36 17.00 4.02
C LEU A 47 4.87 18.39 3.64
N ILE A 48 5.26 18.87 2.45
CA ILE A 48 4.74 20.09 1.82
C ILE A 48 4.02 19.71 0.55
N VAL A 49 2.78 20.13 0.41
CA VAL A 49 1.94 19.86 -0.77
C VAL A 49 1.67 21.16 -1.53
N LEU A 50 1.95 21.16 -2.82
CA LEU A 50 1.82 22.33 -3.70
C LEU A 50 0.63 22.15 -4.65
N GLY A 51 -0.58 22.44 -4.17
CA GLY A 51 -1.80 22.37 -5.00
C GLY A 51 -1.99 23.59 -5.90
N LYS A 52 -2.81 23.44 -6.92
CA LYS A 52 -3.36 24.54 -7.71
C LYS A 52 -4.85 24.67 -7.47
N GLY A 53 -5.35 25.93 -7.48
CA GLY A 53 -6.75 26.21 -7.18
C GLY A 53 -7.05 26.22 -5.68
N ASP A 54 -8.34 26.38 -5.34
CA ASP A 54 -8.81 26.45 -3.96
C ASP A 54 -9.00 25.05 -3.36
N GLY A 55 -8.85 24.92 -2.03
CA GLY A 55 -9.09 23.68 -1.30
C GLY A 55 -7.97 23.29 -0.33
N GLU A 56 -7.95 22.02 0.06
CA GLU A 56 -6.95 21.42 0.94
C GLU A 56 -5.99 20.50 0.17
N PRO A 57 -4.82 20.99 -0.26
CA PRO A 57 -3.86 20.18 -1.03
C PRO A 57 -3.47 18.87 -0.35
N ARG A 58 -3.41 18.83 1.00
CA ARG A 58 -3.09 17.62 1.77
C ARG A 58 -3.97 16.41 1.43
N ARG A 59 -5.20 16.61 0.95
CA ARG A 59 -6.11 15.54 0.55
C ARG A 59 -5.65 14.79 -0.71
N ASN A 60 -4.63 15.30 -1.39
CA ASN A 60 -4.02 14.68 -2.57
C ASN A 60 -2.71 13.96 -2.24
N ILE A 61 -2.27 13.94 -0.98
CA ILE A 61 -1.08 13.20 -0.56
C ILE A 61 -1.26 11.71 -0.89
N GLY A 62 -0.24 11.10 -1.46
CA GLY A 62 -0.21 9.66 -1.77
C GLY A 62 -0.97 9.27 -3.03
N ARG A 63 -1.49 10.20 -3.82
CA ARG A 63 -2.00 9.89 -5.16
C ARG A 63 -0.84 9.57 -6.09
N THR A 64 -0.89 8.42 -6.73
CA THR A 64 0.04 8.02 -7.78
C THR A 64 -0.32 8.67 -9.11
N GLY A 65 0.68 8.77 -9.99
CA GLY A 65 0.52 9.35 -11.33
C GLY A 65 1.19 10.71 -11.48
N MET A 66 1.60 11.03 -12.72
CA MET A 66 2.42 12.21 -13.03
C MET A 66 1.65 13.55 -12.96
N ASN A 67 0.31 13.50 -12.90
CA ASN A 67 -0.55 14.67 -12.81
C ASN A 67 -0.93 15.03 -11.36
N THR A 68 -0.32 14.41 -10.37
CA THR A 68 -0.54 14.72 -8.96
C THR A 68 0.12 16.06 -8.58
N PRO A 69 -0.42 16.81 -7.61
CA PRO A 69 0.25 17.98 -7.07
C PRO A 69 1.65 17.62 -6.53
N PRO A 70 2.67 18.47 -6.74
CA PRO A 70 3.99 18.23 -6.18
C PRO A 70 3.93 18.13 -4.66
N VAL A 71 4.60 17.09 -4.13
CA VAL A 71 4.76 16.83 -2.70
C VAL A 71 6.25 16.73 -2.39
N LEU A 72 6.68 17.43 -1.35
CA LEU A 72 8.04 17.33 -0.82
C LEU A 72 8.00 16.69 0.56
N GLY A 73 9.08 15.98 0.93
CA GLY A 73 9.19 15.36 2.24
C GLY A 73 10.59 15.48 2.84
N ALA A 74 10.64 15.81 4.13
CA ALA A 74 11.86 15.80 4.92
C ALA A 74 11.60 15.20 6.31
N ASP A 75 12.60 14.52 6.87
CA ASP A 75 12.51 14.09 8.26
C ASP A 75 12.76 15.26 9.20
N VAL A 76 12.02 15.29 10.29
CA VAL A 76 12.25 16.22 11.40
C VAL A 76 12.33 15.40 12.68
N ASP A 77 13.48 15.47 13.37
CA ASP A 77 13.68 14.83 14.63
C ASP A 77 13.44 15.82 15.78
N ARG A 78 12.83 15.33 16.87
CA ARG A 78 12.54 16.11 18.07
C ARG A 78 11.76 17.40 17.78
N PHE A 79 10.82 17.36 16.83
CA PHE A 79 10.02 18.51 16.45
C PHE A 79 9.15 18.96 17.65
N ALA A 80 9.19 20.25 17.96
CA ALA A 80 8.50 20.84 19.12
C ALA A 80 8.29 22.35 18.90
N PRO A 81 7.42 23.00 19.67
CA PRO A 81 7.30 24.46 19.67
C PRO A 81 8.67 25.14 19.86
N GLY A 82 8.98 26.11 18.99
CA GLY A 82 10.27 26.79 18.93
C GLY A 82 11.32 26.12 18.01
N VAL A 83 11.07 24.90 17.54
CA VAL A 83 11.89 24.24 16.51
C VAL A 83 11.28 24.52 15.14
N VAL A 84 12.11 24.89 14.15
CA VAL A 84 11.66 25.10 12.76
C VAL A 84 12.08 23.89 11.93
N GLY A 85 11.10 23.18 11.39
CA GLY A 85 11.31 22.16 10.37
C GLY A 85 11.55 22.80 9.02
N VAL A 86 12.54 22.31 8.27
CA VAL A 86 12.90 22.84 6.95
C VAL A 86 12.70 21.79 5.87
N VAL A 87 12.03 22.19 4.79
CA VAL A 87 11.88 21.41 3.57
C VAL A 87 12.40 22.28 2.43
N ASP A 88 13.40 21.82 1.69
CA ASP A 88 14.10 22.64 0.70
C ASP A 88 14.51 21.82 -0.55
N HIS A 89 15.40 22.36 -1.37
CA HIS A 89 15.92 21.74 -2.58
C HIS A 89 16.64 20.40 -2.36
N GLY A 90 17.07 20.10 -1.14
CA GLY A 90 17.68 18.81 -0.75
C GLY A 90 16.67 17.76 -0.33
N SER A 91 15.40 18.12 -0.23
CA SER A 91 14.31 17.22 0.18
C SER A 91 13.83 16.36 -0.99
N GLU A 92 13.29 15.17 -0.68
CA GLU A 92 12.63 14.34 -1.69
C GLU A 92 11.40 15.06 -2.26
N ILE A 93 11.17 14.92 -3.55
CA ILE A 93 10.06 15.56 -4.25
C ILE A 93 9.46 14.61 -5.30
N PHE A 94 8.15 14.69 -5.51
CA PHE A 94 7.41 13.96 -6.55
C PHE A 94 6.23 14.84 -7.04
N PRO A 95 5.80 14.82 -8.29
CA PRO A 95 6.30 14.04 -9.43
C PRO A 95 7.43 14.72 -10.23
N ILE A 96 7.86 15.90 -9.82
CA ILE A 96 8.97 16.63 -10.46
C ILE A 96 10.31 16.21 -9.86
N GLU A 97 11.40 16.42 -10.61
CA GLU A 97 12.73 15.98 -10.20
C GLU A 97 13.38 16.89 -9.14
N SER A 98 13.00 18.17 -9.12
CA SER A 98 13.53 19.15 -8.16
C SER A 98 12.64 20.38 -8.08
N LEU A 99 12.78 21.18 -7.01
CA LEU A 99 12.09 22.47 -6.87
C LEU A 99 12.42 23.45 -8.00
N SER A 100 13.61 23.38 -8.59
CA SER A 100 14.01 24.24 -9.71
C SER A 100 13.19 23.97 -10.99
N LYS A 101 12.55 22.82 -11.09
CA LYS A 101 11.64 22.44 -12.19
C LYS A 101 10.18 22.81 -11.93
N LEU A 102 9.88 23.38 -10.76
CA LEU A 102 8.52 23.84 -10.45
C LEU A 102 8.18 25.02 -11.36
N PRO A 103 7.06 25.01 -12.10
CA PRO A 103 6.63 26.17 -12.87
C PRO A 103 6.36 27.38 -11.96
N ALA A 104 6.83 28.57 -12.35
CA ALA A 104 6.47 29.78 -11.63
C ALA A 104 4.96 30.02 -11.69
N GLY A 105 4.37 30.49 -10.58
CA GLY A 105 2.93 30.70 -10.51
C GLY A 105 2.37 30.73 -9.10
N GLU A 106 1.05 30.91 -9.00
CA GLU A 106 0.32 30.82 -7.73
C GLU A 106 0.08 29.37 -7.32
N TYR A 107 0.38 29.06 -6.05
CA TYR A 107 0.16 27.77 -5.43
C TYR A 107 -0.61 27.89 -4.13
N GLN A 108 -1.48 26.95 -3.91
CA GLN A 108 -2.10 26.69 -2.59
C GLN A 108 -1.19 25.69 -1.87
N ILE A 109 -0.52 26.14 -0.79
CA ILE A 109 0.48 25.34 -0.07
C ILE A 109 -0.07 24.89 1.28
N GLN A 110 0.21 23.65 1.63
CA GLN A 110 -0.16 23.10 2.94
C GLN A 110 0.95 22.18 3.47
N ALA A 111 1.26 22.30 4.76
CA ALA A 111 2.19 21.43 5.47
C ALA A 111 1.42 20.34 6.23
N VAL A 112 2.00 19.14 6.32
CA VAL A 112 1.54 18.04 7.15
C VAL A 112 2.74 17.46 7.91
N PHE A 113 2.57 17.19 9.22
CA PHE A 113 3.54 16.45 10.03
C PHE A 113 2.95 15.07 10.35
N ASP A 114 3.52 14.05 9.72
CA ASP A 114 3.10 12.65 9.85
C ASP A 114 3.98 11.95 10.89
N TRP A 115 3.38 11.63 12.04
CA TRP A 115 4.07 11.01 13.16
C TRP A 115 3.29 9.84 13.79
N ASN A 116 2.07 9.54 13.32
CA ASN A 116 1.27 8.45 13.89
C ASN A 116 2.02 7.10 13.76
N PRO A 117 2.24 6.34 14.85
CA PRO A 117 3.00 5.10 14.81
C PRO A 117 2.19 3.89 14.32
N ASP A 118 0.85 3.96 14.35
CA ASP A 118 -0.05 2.82 14.17
C ASP A 118 -0.72 2.76 12.81
N LEU A 119 -0.93 3.94 12.21
CA LEU A 119 -1.63 4.08 10.94
C LEU A 119 -0.83 4.95 10.00
N ARG A 120 -0.52 4.41 8.83
CA ARG A 120 0.17 5.16 7.77
C ARG A 120 -0.85 5.64 6.74
N LEU A 121 -1.64 6.62 7.16
CA LEU A 121 -2.65 7.29 6.35
C LEU A 121 -2.37 8.79 6.35
N PRO A 122 -2.64 9.52 5.24
CA PRO A 122 -2.46 10.98 5.20
C PRO A 122 -3.26 11.73 6.27
N ASP A 123 -4.41 11.16 6.64
CA ASP A 123 -5.33 11.66 7.66
C ASP A 123 -5.30 10.81 8.93
N ALA A 124 -4.17 10.17 9.24
CA ALA A 124 -4.03 9.40 10.48
C ALA A 124 -4.26 10.27 11.72
N PRO A 125 -4.97 9.77 12.72
CA PRO A 125 -5.25 10.49 13.96
C PRO A 125 -3.97 11.02 14.62
N GLY A 126 -4.01 12.28 15.07
CA GLY A 126 -2.87 12.92 15.71
C GLY A 126 -1.89 13.59 14.77
N ASN A 127 -1.89 13.27 13.47
CA ASN A 127 -1.09 14.00 12.49
C ASN A 127 -1.49 15.48 12.49
N LEU A 128 -0.50 16.36 12.32
CA LEU A 128 -0.72 17.79 12.33
C LEU A 128 -0.73 18.34 10.91
N PHE A 129 -1.46 19.45 10.71
CA PHE A 129 -1.46 20.13 9.43
C PHE A 129 -1.63 21.65 9.59
N SER A 130 -1.15 22.38 8.57
CA SER A 130 -1.34 23.83 8.49
C SER A 130 -2.65 24.18 7.80
N LYS A 131 -3.15 25.39 7.99
CA LYS A 131 -4.14 25.96 7.07
C LYS A 131 -3.52 26.13 5.68
N PRO A 132 -4.29 25.97 4.59
CA PRO A 132 -3.82 26.27 3.23
C PRO A 132 -3.40 27.74 3.11
N LYS A 133 -2.29 28.01 2.38
CA LYS A 133 -1.76 29.34 2.14
C LYS A 133 -1.51 29.56 0.66
N LYS A 134 -2.08 30.61 0.09
CA LYS A 134 -1.79 31.04 -1.31
C LYS A 134 -0.48 31.80 -1.37
N VAL A 135 0.41 31.41 -2.25
CA VAL A 135 1.73 32.01 -2.43
C VAL A 135 2.12 32.00 -3.91
N MET A 136 2.66 33.10 -4.38
CA MET A 136 3.35 33.13 -5.68
C MET A 136 4.74 32.55 -5.48
N LEU A 137 5.08 31.49 -6.21
CA LEU A 137 6.41 30.88 -6.23
C LEU A 137 7.09 31.14 -7.56
N ASP A 138 8.34 31.58 -7.50
CA ASP A 138 9.26 31.67 -8.62
C ASP A 138 10.58 30.99 -8.21
N PRO A 139 10.86 29.77 -8.68
CA PRO A 139 12.09 29.08 -8.37
C PRO A 139 13.36 29.81 -8.83
N THR A 140 13.28 30.66 -9.88
CA THR A 140 14.43 31.39 -10.39
C THR A 140 14.81 32.59 -9.51
N ALA A 141 13.82 33.24 -8.91
CA ALA A 141 14.01 34.31 -7.93
C ALA A 141 14.31 33.81 -6.51
N GLY A 142 14.02 32.55 -6.25
CA GLY A 142 14.05 31.95 -4.91
C GLY A 142 12.87 32.38 -4.05
N PHE A 143 12.64 31.63 -2.98
CA PHE A 143 11.57 31.91 -2.02
C PHE A 143 11.83 31.31 -0.66
N THR A 144 11.26 31.91 0.38
CA THR A 144 11.11 31.31 1.71
C THR A 144 9.64 31.44 2.11
N VAL A 145 8.98 30.28 2.27
CA VAL A 145 7.57 30.24 2.71
C VAL A 145 7.50 29.76 4.14
N LYS A 146 6.87 30.56 5.01
CA LYS A 146 6.64 30.20 6.42
C LYS A 146 5.23 29.67 6.59
N LEU A 147 5.13 28.49 7.23
CA LEU A 147 3.89 27.80 7.56
C LEU A 147 3.89 27.45 9.05
N GLU A 148 2.70 27.30 9.62
CA GLU A 148 2.51 26.86 10.99
C GLU A 148 1.48 25.74 11.05
N LEU A 149 1.81 24.64 11.73
CA LEU A 149 0.90 23.56 12.01
C LEU A 149 0.02 23.97 13.20
N THR A 150 -1.24 24.22 12.93
CA THR A 150 -2.23 24.71 13.91
C THR A 150 -3.38 23.74 14.12
N GLU A 151 -3.51 22.75 13.26
CA GLU A 151 -4.61 21.80 13.25
C GLU A 151 -4.10 20.37 13.53
N GLN A 152 -4.94 19.56 14.16
CA GLN A 152 -4.64 18.14 14.41
C GLN A 152 -5.78 17.27 13.87
N ILE A 153 -5.43 16.15 13.24
CA ILE A 153 -6.40 15.13 12.84
C ILE A 153 -7.01 14.52 14.11
N PRO A 154 -8.34 14.57 14.28
CA PRO A 154 -8.99 14.06 15.49
C PRO A 154 -8.84 12.53 15.61
N PRO A 155 -9.01 11.97 16.82
CA PRO A 155 -9.08 10.51 17.01
C PRO A 155 -10.13 9.87 16.11
N GLU A 156 -9.77 8.71 15.53
CA GLU A 156 -10.72 7.93 14.74
C GLU A 156 -11.87 7.44 15.62
N LYS A 157 -13.08 7.81 15.23
CA LYS A 157 -14.30 7.30 15.86
C LYS A 157 -14.82 6.14 15.03
N LEU A 158 -15.21 5.06 15.73
CA LEU A 158 -15.97 4.01 15.04
C LEU A 158 -17.26 4.62 14.50
N PRO A 159 -17.64 4.29 13.24
CA PRO A 159 -18.94 4.71 12.73
C PRO A 159 -20.07 4.16 13.60
N ALA A 160 -21.20 4.85 13.61
CA ALA A 160 -22.38 4.35 14.31
C ALA A 160 -22.88 3.05 13.67
N ASP A 161 -23.27 2.12 14.50
CA ASP A 161 -23.94 0.89 14.07
C ASP A 161 -25.29 1.21 13.41
N SER A 162 -25.68 0.37 12.45
CA SER A 162 -26.99 0.39 11.83
C SER A 162 -27.73 -0.95 12.06
N ALA A 163 -28.94 -1.06 11.56
CA ALA A 163 -29.66 -2.33 11.65
C ALA A 163 -28.88 -3.50 10.93
N GLN A 164 -28.11 -3.18 9.92
CA GLN A 164 -27.44 -4.16 9.06
C GLN A 164 -25.91 -4.12 9.12
N VAL A 165 -25.30 -3.19 9.85
CA VAL A 165 -23.83 -3.07 9.95
C VAL A 165 -23.42 -2.81 11.38
N ARG A 166 -22.38 -3.51 11.84
CA ARG A 166 -21.71 -3.30 13.12
C ARG A 166 -20.25 -2.99 12.88
N PHE A 167 -19.68 -2.17 13.74
CA PHE A 167 -18.26 -1.83 13.68
C PHE A 167 -17.54 -2.25 14.94
N LEU A 168 -16.42 -2.93 14.76
CA LEU A 168 -15.64 -3.50 15.85
C LEU A 168 -14.26 -2.84 15.95
N ARG A 169 -13.82 -2.64 17.18
CA ARG A 169 -12.44 -2.40 17.55
C ARG A 169 -12.04 -3.48 18.56
N PHE A 170 -11.47 -4.56 18.05
CA PHE A 170 -11.13 -5.76 18.80
C PHE A 170 -9.66 -5.73 19.22
N GLU A 171 -9.36 -5.85 20.52
CA GLU A 171 -8.00 -5.97 21.01
C GLU A 171 -7.44 -7.36 20.72
N SER A 172 -6.37 -7.45 19.93
CA SER A 172 -5.66 -8.69 19.66
C SER A 172 -4.57 -8.93 20.68
N LYS A 173 -4.68 -9.99 21.44
CA LYS A 173 -3.65 -10.39 22.41
C LYS A 173 -2.35 -10.77 21.70
N LYS A 174 -2.43 -11.50 20.57
CA LYS A 174 -1.27 -11.93 19.79
C LYS A 174 -0.47 -10.75 19.25
N LEU A 175 -1.14 -9.78 18.65
CA LEU A 175 -0.49 -8.58 18.15
C LEU A 175 0.03 -7.69 19.28
N SER A 176 -0.73 -7.58 20.37
CA SER A 176 -0.31 -6.79 21.54
C SER A 176 0.99 -7.33 22.16
N VAL A 177 1.10 -8.67 22.30
CA VAL A 177 2.33 -9.32 22.76
C VAL A 177 3.49 -9.06 21.81
N PHE A 178 3.28 -9.19 20.51
CA PHE A 178 4.33 -8.97 19.51
C PHE A 178 4.84 -7.53 19.52
N HIS A 179 3.93 -6.55 19.58
CA HIS A 179 4.29 -5.12 19.54
C HIS A 179 4.62 -4.52 20.91
N GLY A 180 4.47 -5.28 22.03
CA GLY A 180 4.74 -4.82 23.39
C GLY A 180 3.78 -3.71 23.86
N ARG A 181 2.61 -3.55 23.25
CA ARG A 181 1.58 -2.55 23.55
C ARG A 181 0.21 -2.97 23.03
N PRO A 182 -0.91 -2.39 23.54
CA PRO A 182 -2.24 -2.72 23.03
C PRO A 182 -2.38 -2.50 21.51
N MET A 183 -2.74 -3.53 20.78
CA MET A 183 -2.98 -3.52 19.35
C MET A 183 -4.41 -3.94 19.04
N TYR A 184 -5.05 -3.24 18.10
CA TYR A 184 -6.45 -3.43 17.80
C TYR A 184 -6.66 -3.77 16.33
N LEU A 185 -7.47 -4.79 16.08
CA LEU A 185 -8.07 -5.08 14.78
C LEU A 185 -9.38 -4.31 14.66
N ARG A 186 -9.54 -3.57 13.57
CA ARG A 186 -10.80 -2.93 13.22
C ARG A 186 -11.50 -3.79 12.18
N ALA A 187 -12.82 -3.90 12.31
CA ALA A 187 -13.61 -4.66 11.36
C ALA A 187 -15.01 -4.06 11.22
N GLY A 188 -15.59 -4.23 10.05
CA GLY A 188 -17.00 -3.99 9.81
C GLY A 188 -17.71 -5.32 9.56
N VAL A 189 -18.90 -5.50 10.14
CA VAL A 189 -19.68 -6.71 9.98
C VAL A 189 -21.02 -6.35 9.34
N ALA A 190 -21.23 -6.82 8.11
CA ALA A 190 -22.53 -6.68 7.45
C ALA A 190 -23.41 -7.91 7.76
N LEU A 191 -24.64 -7.62 8.17
CA LEU A 191 -25.61 -8.61 8.65
C LEU A 191 -26.74 -8.79 7.65
N PRO A 192 -27.20 -10.03 7.39
CA PRO A 192 -28.37 -10.27 6.55
C PRO A 192 -29.65 -9.80 7.29
N ARG A 193 -30.72 -9.58 6.57
CA ARG A 193 -32.02 -9.14 7.13
C ARG A 193 -32.56 -10.12 8.16
N GLU A 194 -32.38 -11.41 7.91
CA GLU A 194 -32.79 -12.52 8.74
C GLU A 194 -32.11 -12.50 10.11
N PHE A 195 -31.01 -11.80 10.26
CA PHE A 195 -30.36 -11.60 11.55
C PHE A 195 -31.28 -10.94 12.59
N ALA A 196 -32.15 -10.03 12.14
CA ALA A 196 -33.10 -9.34 13.01
C ALA A 196 -34.42 -10.12 13.20
N THR A 197 -34.82 -10.91 12.20
CA THR A 197 -36.15 -11.56 12.17
C THR A 197 -36.12 -13.02 12.59
N GLU A 198 -34.95 -13.68 12.57
CA GLU A 198 -34.76 -15.10 12.90
C GLU A 198 -33.68 -15.23 13.99
N PRO A 199 -34.03 -15.07 15.29
CA PRO A 199 -33.04 -14.94 16.37
C PRO A 199 -32.21 -16.21 16.61
N ASP A 200 -32.74 -17.39 16.29
CA ASP A 200 -32.07 -18.66 16.49
C ASP A 200 -31.27 -19.18 15.29
N ARG A 201 -31.39 -18.45 14.18
CA ARG A 201 -30.72 -18.82 12.92
C ARG A 201 -29.22 -18.56 13.00
N LYS A 202 -28.43 -19.54 12.53
CA LYS A 202 -26.99 -19.39 12.28
C LYS A 202 -26.71 -19.10 10.82
N PHE A 203 -25.55 -18.47 10.57
CA PHE A 203 -25.17 -17.98 9.25
C PHE A 203 -23.76 -18.45 8.87
N PRO A 204 -23.50 -18.73 7.58
CA PRO A 204 -22.13 -18.86 7.11
C PRO A 204 -21.42 -17.51 7.18
N LEU A 205 -20.10 -17.55 7.29
CA LEU A 205 -19.23 -16.39 7.36
C LEU A 205 -18.45 -16.21 6.05
N VAL A 206 -18.53 -15.02 5.49
CA VAL A 206 -17.67 -14.59 4.39
C VAL A 206 -16.72 -13.51 4.90
N VAL A 207 -15.41 -13.74 4.80
CA VAL A 207 -14.40 -12.75 5.09
C VAL A 207 -14.11 -12.00 3.79
N PHE A 208 -14.50 -10.74 3.74
CA PHE A 208 -14.29 -9.83 2.61
C PHE A 208 -13.04 -9.00 2.86
N ILE A 209 -12.10 -9.06 1.93
CA ILE A 209 -10.89 -8.28 1.93
C ILE A 209 -10.90 -7.34 0.71
N GLY A 210 -10.86 -6.04 0.95
CA GLY A 210 -10.81 -5.06 -0.12
C GLY A 210 -9.46 -4.99 -0.82
N GLY A 211 -9.36 -4.19 -1.88
CA GLY A 211 -8.08 -3.81 -2.48
C GLY A 211 -7.23 -2.98 -1.50
N TYR A 212 -6.01 -2.66 -1.90
CA TYR A 212 -5.02 -1.99 -1.05
C TYR A 212 -5.60 -0.84 -0.22
N GLY A 213 -5.34 -0.88 1.08
CA GLY A 213 -5.75 0.16 2.01
C GLY A 213 -7.26 0.33 2.22
N THR A 214 -8.08 -0.61 1.72
CA THR A 214 -9.54 -0.56 1.93
C THR A 214 -9.86 -0.67 3.42
N ARG A 215 -10.57 0.32 3.94
CA ARG A 215 -10.93 0.38 5.34
C ARG A 215 -12.15 -0.49 5.67
N TYR A 216 -12.22 -0.98 6.87
CA TYR A 216 -13.33 -1.77 7.42
C TYR A 216 -14.72 -1.13 7.23
N THR A 217 -14.78 0.19 7.03
CA THR A 217 -16.01 0.95 6.77
C THR A 217 -16.69 0.59 5.44
N ILE A 218 -16.01 -0.15 4.55
CA ILE A 218 -16.58 -0.71 3.32
C ILE A 218 -17.81 -1.59 3.62
N ALA A 219 -17.96 -2.10 4.84
CA ALA A 219 -19.12 -2.88 5.28
C ALA A 219 -20.46 -2.17 5.01
N ASN A 220 -20.49 -0.83 5.04
CA ASN A 220 -21.67 -0.04 4.67
C ASN A 220 -22.10 -0.24 3.21
N ARG A 221 -21.17 -0.54 2.32
CA ARG A 221 -21.40 -0.75 0.88
C ARG A 221 -21.62 -2.23 0.58
N VAL A 222 -20.83 -3.10 1.18
CA VAL A 222 -20.88 -4.55 0.98
C VAL A 222 -22.21 -5.14 1.44
N GLY A 223 -22.82 -4.61 2.50
CA GLY A 223 -24.17 -5.00 2.96
C GLY A 223 -25.25 -4.91 1.87
N ALA A 224 -25.03 -4.10 0.83
CA ALA A 224 -25.95 -4.04 -0.32
C ALA A 224 -25.95 -5.34 -1.16
N PHE A 225 -24.84 -6.07 -1.21
CA PHE A 225 -24.70 -7.34 -1.94
C PHE A 225 -25.46 -8.50 -1.27
N LEU A 226 -25.78 -8.39 0.03
CA LEU A 226 -26.53 -9.41 0.77
C LEU A 226 -28.02 -9.48 0.39
N ARG A 227 -28.49 -8.66 -0.52
CA ARG A 227 -29.94 -8.54 -0.83
C ARG A 227 -30.50 -9.67 -1.67
N SER A 228 -29.66 -10.54 -2.23
CA SER A 228 -30.10 -11.63 -3.11
C SER A 228 -29.32 -12.91 -2.79
N GLY A 229 -29.99 -13.94 -2.28
CA GLY A 229 -29.42 -15.27 -2.10
C GLY A 229 -29.46 -15.80 -0.67
N THR A 230 -28.60 -16.75 -0.34
CA THR A 230 -28.46 -17.31 1.00
C THR A 230 -27.99 -16.24 1.99
N PRO A 231 -28.68 -16.03 3.13
CA PRO A 231 -28.27 -15.08 4.14
C PRO A 231 -26.88 -15.46 4.74
N MET A 232 -25.96 -14.51 4.75
CA MET A 232 -24.59 -14.67 5.25
C MET A 232 -24.18 -13.48 6.10
N VAL A 233 -23.26 -13.68 7.03
CA VAL A 233 -22.55 -12.61 7.71
C VAL A 233 -21.30 -12.32 6.92
N ILE A 234 -21.04 -11.04 6.61
CA ILE A 234 -19.81 -10.61 5.92
C ILE A 234 -18.94 -9.82 6.88
N LEU A 235 -17.74 -10.33 7.14
CA LEU A 235 -16.69 -9.66 7.91
C LEU A 235 -15.75 -8.91 6.98
N CYS A 236 -15.73 -7.59 7.04
CA CYS A 236 -14.84 -6.71 6.27
C CYS A 236 -13.62 -6.36 7.12
N LEU A 237 -12.44 -6.77 6.69
CA LEU A 237 -11.18 -6.52 7.38
C LEU A 237 -10.65 -5.10 7.06
N ASP A 238 -9.77 -4.58 7.92
CA ASP A 238 -9.17 -3.26 7.77
C ASP A 238 -7.80 -3.35 7.08
N GLY A 239 -7.62 -2.65 5.97
CA GLY A 239 -6.37 -2.57 5.21
C GLY A 239 -5.44 -1.45 5.70
N ALA A 240 -5.41 -1.13 6.99
CA ALA A 240 -4.55 -0.08 7.53
C ALA A 240 -3.76 -0.53 8.76
N GLY A 241 -2.46 -0.25 8.75
CA GLY A 241 -1.52 -0.62 9.82
C GLY A 241 -0.28 0.26 9.85
N PRO A 242 0.73 -0.12 10.66
CA PRO A 242 1.97 0.65 10.85
C PRO A 242 2.83 0.83 9.60
N TYR A 243 2.68 -0.06 8.63
CA TYR A 243 3.44 -0.04 7.36
C TYR A 243 2.51 0.04 6.12
N GLY A 244 1.25 0.39 6.29
CA GLY A 244 0.21 0.31 5.27
C GLY A 244 -0.68 -0.92 5.45
N ASP A 245 -1.09 -1.56 4.36
CA ASP A 245 -1.94 -2.76 4.44
C ASP A 245 -1.17 -3.95 5.03
N PRO A 246 -1.67 -4.59 6.11
CA PRO A 246 -0.97 -5.71 6.76
C PRO A 246 -1.11 -7.04 6.01
N TYR A 247 -1.86 -7.12 4.92
CA TYR A 247 -2.09 -8.33 4.13
C TYR A 247 -2.64 -9.53 4.93
N GLN A 248 -3.10 -9.32 6.12
CA GLN A 248 -3.78 -10.28 7.00
C GLN A 248 -3.07 -11.64 7.19
N VAL A 249 -1.74 -11.72 6.95
CA VAL A 249 -0.93 -12.91 7.14
C VAL A 249 0.19 -12.68 8.16
N ASN A 250 0.73 -13.76 8.73
CA ASN A 250 1.88 -13.65 9.64
C ASN A 250 3.11 -13.11 8.91
N SER A 251 3.81 -12.15 9.51
CA SER A 251 5.07 -11.62 9.00
C SER A 251 6.02 -11.22 10.13
N GLU A 252 7.31 -11.09 9.80
CA GLU A 252 8.31 -10.68 10.79
C GLU A 252 8.13 -9.24 11.28
N ASN A 253 7.50 -8.39 10.47
CA ASN A 253 7.35 -6.96 10.78
C ASN A 253 5.98 -6.60 11.34
N ASN A 254 4.89 -7.18 10.80
CA ASN A 254 3.52 -6.94 11.28
C ASN A 254 3.11 -7.90 12.41
N GLY A 255 3.92 -8.95 12.68
CA GLY A 255 3.62 -9.96 13.68
C GLY A 255 2.67 -11.06 13.20
N PRO A 256 2.08 -11.83 14.13
CA PRO A 256 1.21 -12.98 13.84
C PRO A 256 -0.19 -12.54 13.40
N TYR A 257 -0.27 -11.75 12.32
CA TYR A 257 -1.52 -11.11 11.90
C TYR A 257 -2.57 -12.12 11.41
N GLY A 258 -2.14 -13.12 10.62
CA GLY A 258 -3.04 -14.19 10.16
C GLY A 258 -3.59 -15.02 11.31
N ASP A 259 -2.77 -15.32 12.33
CA ASP A 259 -3.21 -15.99 13.53
C ASP A 259 -4.15 -15.12 14.37
N ALA A 260 -3.92 -13.82 14.44
CA ALA A 260 -4.82 -12.89 15.12
C ALA A 260 -6.20 -12.85 14.43
N VAL A 261 -6.23 -12.86 13.10
CA VAL A 261 -7.49 -12.92 12.34
C VAL A 261 -8.20 -14.25 12.54
N THR A 262 -7.49 -15.38 12.35
CA THR A 262 -8.12 -16.71 12.34
C THR A 262 -8.42 -17.27 13.74
N GLN A 263 -7.59 -16.96 14.74
CA GLN A 263 -7.70 -17.55 16.07
C GLN A 263 -8.32 -16.62 17.13
N GLU A 264 -8.42 -15.30 16.83
CA GLU A 264 -8.99 -14.33 17.77
C GLU A 264 -10.21 -13.61 17.18
N LEU A 265 -10.05 -12.85 16.07
CA LEU A 265 -11.12 -12.02 15.52
C LEU A 265 -12.27 -12.84 14.93
N ILE A 266 -12.01 -13.81 14.06
CA ILE A 266 -13.06 -14.61 13.42
C ILE A 266 -13.86 -15.40 14.48
N PRO A 267 -13.26 -16.12 15.45
CA PRO A 267 -14.01 -16.77 16.52
C PRO A 267 -14.84 -15.81 17.39
N HIS A 268 -14.37 -14.57 17.61
CA HIS A 268 -15.16 -13.55 18.30
C HIS A 268 -16.39 -13.17 17.48
N VAL A 269 -16.20 -12.85 16.19
CA VAL A 269 -17.29 -12.49 15.27
C VAL A 269 -18.32 -13.61 15.15
N GLU A 270 -17.88 -14.86 15.07
CA GLU A 270 -18.78 -16.01 14.96
C GLU A 270 -19.68 -16.17 16.19
N ARG A 271 -19.14 -15.97 17.39
CA ARG A 271 -19.94 -16.01 18.62
C ARG A 271 -20.91 -14.84 18.71
N GLU A 272 -20.46 -13.64 18.40
CA GLU A 272 -21.23 -12.40 18.51
C GLU A 272 -22.37 -12.35 17.49
N PHE A 273 -22.11 -12.82 16.25
CA PHE A 273 -23.04 -12.69 15.13
C PHE A 273 -23.63 -14.02 14.67
N ARG A 274 -23.73 -14.99 15.55
CA ARG A 274 -24.43 -16.26 15.31
C ARG A 274 -23.95 -16.96 14.01
N CYS A 275 -22.64 -17.02 13.77
CA CYS A 275 -22.12 -17.84 12.70
C CYS A 275 -22.00 -19.30 13.14
N PHE A 276 -21.89 -20.21 12.16
CA PHE A 276 -21.82 -21.66 12.46
C PHE A 276 -20.60 -22.06 13.29
N GLY A 277 -19.47 -21.33 13.19
CA GLY A 277 -18.21 -21.74 13.83
C GLY A 277 -17.58 -22.99 13.20
N ASP A 278 -18.05 -23.40 12.04
CA ASP A 278 -17.61 -24.59 11.31
C ASP A 278 -16.73 -24.18 10.11
N PRO A 279 -15.53 -24.77 9.92
CA PRO A 279 -14.69 -24.49 8.76
C PRO A 279 -15.42 -24.62 7.42
N ARG A 280 -16.38 -25.53 7.30
CA ARG A 280 -17.19 -25.74 6.09
C ARG A 280 -18.12 -24.56 5.75
N ALA A 281 -18.35 -23.67 6.72
CA ALA A 281 -19.19 -22.48 6.59
C ALA A 281 -18.37 -21.16 6.56
N ARG A 282 -17.04 -21.24 6.38
CA ARG A 282 -16.14 -20.06 6.29
C ARG A 282 -15.57 -19.91 4.89
N PHE A 283 -15.65 -18.73 4.34
CA PHE A 283 -15.21 -18.42 2.99
C PHE A 283 -14.42 -17.11 2.97
N THR A 284 -13.55 -16.93 1.98
CA THR A 284 -12.84 -15.68 1.76
C THR A 284 -13.13 -15.15 0.35
N THR A 285 -13.20 -13.84 0.18
CA THR A 285 -13.29 -13.20 -1.13
C THR A 285 -12.62 -11.83 -1.12
N GLY A 286 -12.07 -11.43 -2.26
CA GLY A 286 -11.46 -10.12 -2.41
C GLY A 286 -10.83 -9.90 -3.78
N SER A 287 -10.44 -8.64 -4.04
CA SER A 287 -9.83 -8.22 -5.29
C SER A 287 -8.51 -7.50 -5.03
N SER A 288 -7.56 -7.59 -6.00
CA SER A 288 -6.24 -6.97 -5.89
C SER A 288 -5.48 -7.51 -4.66
N THR A 289 -5.02 -6.67 -3.75
CA THR A 289 -4.51 -7.08 -2.43
C THR A 289 -5.45 -8.07 -1.74
N GLY A 290 -6.76 -7.79 -1.74
CA GLY A 290 -7.75 -8.71 -1.16
C GLY A 290 -7.83 -10.04 -1.89
N GLY A 291 -7.58 -10.07 -3.18
CA GLY A 291 -7.49 -11.30 -3.97
C GLY A 291 -6.31 -12.16 -3.51
N TRP A 292 -5.13 -11.56 -3.38
CA TRP A 292 -3.96 -12.25 -2.84
C TRP A 292 -4.19 -12.76 -1.41
N VAL A 293 -4.73 -11.90 -0.54
CA VAL A 293 -5.00 -12.24 0.87
C VAL A 293 -6.02 -13.38 0.99
N SER A 294 -7.09 -13.35 0.18
CA SER A 294 -8.11 -14.41 0.16
C SER A 294 -7.50 -15.76 -0.19
N LEU A 295 -6.64 -15.79 -1.22
CA LEU A 295 -5.91 -16.99 -1.63
C LEU A 295 -4.88 -17.41 -0.57
N ALA A 296 -4.12 -16.48 -0.03
CA ALA A 296 -3.10 -16.74 0.99
C ALA A 296 -3.71 -17.33 2.26
N LEU A 297 -4.82 -16.78 2.74
CA LEU A 297 -5.53 -17.34 3.91
C LEU A 297 -6.02 -18.76 3.64
N GLN A 298 -6.56 -19.04 2.44
CA GLN A 298 -6.96 -20.40 2.07
C GLN A 298 -5.77 -21.37 2.00
N VAL A 299 -4.61 -20.91 1.49
CA VAL A 299 -3.40 -21.75 1.33
C VAL A 299 -2.70 -21.98 2.67
N PHE A 300 -2.54 -20.93 3.49
CA PHE A 300 -1.86 -21.04 4.78
C PHE A 300 -2.73 -21.67 5.89
N TYR A 301 -4.06 -21.56 5.78
CA TYR A 301 -5.03 -22.13 6.73
C TYR A 301 -6.05 -23.04 6.02
N PRO A 302 -5.59 -24.12 5.31
CA PRO A 302 -6.42 -24.87 4.37
C PRO A 302 -7.58 -25.63 5.00
N ASP A 303 -7.50 -25.94 6.31
CA ASP A 303 -8.58 -26.59 7.06
C ASP A 303 -9.51 -25.59 7.77
N PHE A 304 -9.17 -24.29 7.73
CA PHE A 304 -9.95 -23.25 8.40
C PHE A 304 -11.04 -22.67 7.50
N PHE A 305 -10.79 -22.60 6.17
CA PHE A 305 -11.71 -22.08 5.17
C PHE A 305 -12.16 -23.16 4.18
N ASN A 306 -13.37 -23.02 3.66
CA ASN A 306 -13.98 -23.91 2.67
C ASN A 306 -13.97 -23.34 1.24
N GLY A 307 -13.27 -22.29 0.99
CA GLY A 307 -13.10 -21.74 -0.35
C GLY A 307 -12.71 -20.28 -0.35
N CYS A 308 -11.96 -19.91 -1.40
CA CYS A 308 -11.58 -18.53 -1.68
C CYS A 308 -11.98 -18.12 -3.10
N TRP A 309 -12.46 -16.88 -3.25
CA TRP A 309 -12.73 -16.21 -4.53
C TRP A 309 -11.78 -15.03 -4.65
N SER A 310 -10.79 -15.18 -5.51
CA SER A 310 -9.63 -14.28 -5.66
C SER A 310 -9.72 -13.59 -7.02
N PHE A 311 -9.98 -12.28 -7.01
CA PHE A 311 -10.10 -11.48 -8.23
C PHE A 311 -8.85 -10.63 -8.42
N ALA A 312 -8.26 -10.68 -9.62
CA ALA A 312 -7.06 -9.95 -9.98
C ALA A 312 -6.04 -9.87 -8.81
N PRO A 313 -5.61 -11.02 -8.25
CA PRO A 313 -4.75 -11.03 -7.06
C PRO A 313 -3.43 -10.32 -7.33
N ASP A 314 -2.89 -9.63 -6.34
CA ASP A 314 -1.50 -9.19 -6.31
C ASP A 314 -0.56 -10.38 -6.63
N PRO A 315 0.71 -10.15 -6.99
CA PRO A 315 1.54 -11.21 -7.57
C PRO A 315 1.56 -12.51 -6.75
N VAL A 316 1.03 -13.58 -7.34
CA VAL A 316 0.99 -14.94 -6.76
C VAL A 316 2.21 -15.78 -7.14
N ASP A 317 3.04 -15.29 -8.05
CA ASP A 317 4.33 -15.84 -8.46
C ASP A 317 5.33 -14.69 -8.61
N PHE A 318 6.35 -14.67 -7.80
CA PHE A 318 7.28 -13.54 -7.71
C PHE A 318 8.33 -13.50 -8.84
N ARG A 319 8.23 -14.41 -9.83
CA ARG A 319 8.88 -14.25 -11.13
C ARG A 319 8.18 -13.19 -12.01
N ALA A 320 6.98 -12.81 -11.63
CA ALA A 320 6.23 -11.72 -12.25
C ALA A 320 5.61 -10.85 -11.17
N TYR A 321 6.46 -10.24 -10.33
CA TYR A 321 6.04 -9.24 -9.38
C TYR A 321 5.80 -7.93 -10.15
N GLU A 322 4.54 -7.73 -10.59
CA GLU A 322 4.21 -6.86 -11.71
C GLU A 322 5.02 -7.27 -12.97
N LEU A 323 6.03 -6.49 -13.35
CA LEU A 323 6.96 -6.81 -14.45
C LEU A 323 8.39 -7.15 -13.98
N ILE A 324 8.58 -7.42 -12.69
CA ILE A 324 9.88 -7.71 -12.09
C ILE A 324 9.97 -9.20 -11.78
N ASP A 325 10.98 -9.88 -12.31
CA ASP A 325 11.39 -11.19 -11.78
C ASP A 325 12.37 -10.96 -10.62
N ILE A 326 11.85 -10.98 -9.39
CA ILE A 326 12.70 -10.71 -8.22
C ILE A 326 13.82 -11.72 -8.04
N TYR A 327 13.72 -12.92 -8.65
CA TYR A 327 14.70 -13.98 -8.56
C TYR A 327 15.86 -13.83 -9.53
N SER A 328 15.64 -13.24 -10.71
CA SER A 328 16.64 -13.15 -11.78
C SER A 328 17.04 -11.73 -12.15
N ASP A 329 16.15 -10.75 -12.05
CA ASP A 329 16.45 -9.37 -12.41
C ASP A 329 17.45 -8.73 -11.45
N ALA A 330 18.39 -7.93 -11.98
CA ALA A 330 19.34 -7.18 -11.17
C ALA A 330 18.76 -5.86 -10.65
N ASN A 331 17.73 -5.33 -11.33
CA ASN A 331 17.18 -4.01 -11.06
C ASN A 331 15.66 -4.01 -11.21
N ALA A 332 14.97 -3.37 -10.28
CA ALA A 332 13.52 -3.25 -10.27
C ALA A 332 13.00 -2.18 -11.25
N TYR A 333 13.75 -1.08 -11.45
CA TYR A 333 13.30 0.06 -12.25
C TYR A 333 13.46 -0.14 -13.74
N VAL A 334 14.56 -0.79 -14.13
CA VAL A 334 14.86 -1.02 -15.53
C VAL A 334 14.97 -2.52 -15.83
N ASN A 335 14.53 -2.90 -17.02
CA ASN A 335 14.71 -4.26 -17.50
C ASN A 335 16.16 -4.49 -18.00
N ARG A 336 16.48 -5.73 -18.40
CA ARG A 336 17.81 -6.11 -18.90
C ARG A 336 18.28 -5.33 -20.14
N PHE A 337 17.39 -4.61 -20.81
CA PHE A 337 17.70 -3.78 -21.99
C PHE A 337 17.83 -2.30 -21.65
N GLY A 338 17.68 -1.92 -20.37
CA GLY A 338 17.75 -0.53 -19.90
C GLY A 338 16.45 0.28 -20.02
N PHE A 339 15.33 -0.34 -20.40
CA PHE A 339 14.03 0.35 -20.46
C PHE A 339 13.36 0.38 -19.09
N GLU A 340 12.77 1.52 -18.76
CA GLU A 340 11.96 1.71 -17.55
C GLU A 340 10.79 0.71 -17.53
N ARG A 341 10.53 0.12 -16.35
CA ARG A 341 9.40 -0.79 -16.16
C ARG A 341 8.14 -0.01 -15.85
N PRO A 342 7.07 -0.17 -16.62
CA PRO A 342 5.75 0.30 -16.22
C PRO A 342 5.32 -0.33 -14.89
N GLY A 343 4.79 0.49 -13.96
CA GLY A 343 4.08 0.00 -12.76
C GLY A 343 2.58 -0.12 -13.03
N MET A 344 2.04 0.80 -13.87
CA MET A 344 0.64 0.76 -14.29
C MET A 344 0.50 1.12 -15.77
N ARG A 345 -0.44 0.45 -16.45
CA ARG A 345 -0.83 0.73 -17.85
C ARG A 345 -2.33 0.98 -17.99
N LEU A 346 -2.70 1.63 -19.09
CA LEU A 346 -4.06 1.62 -19.59
C LEU A 346 -4.30 0.36 -20.45
N ILE A 347 -5.56 0.06 -20.74
CA ILE A 347 -5.92 -1.12 -21.54
C ILE A 347 -5.36 -1.08 -22.98
N ASN A 348 -5.07 0.11 -23.52
CA ASN A 348 -4.41 0.30 -24.82
C ASN A 348 -2.88 0.10 -24.75
N GLY A 349 -2.32 -0.17 -23.56
CA GLY A 349 -0.90 -0.40 -23.34
C GLY A 349 -0.10 0.85 -22.92
N ASP A 350 -0.69 2.05 -22.92
CA ASP A 350 -0.01 3.28 -22.49
C ASP A 350 0.39 3.22 -21.02
N THR A 351 1.64 3.55 -20.73
CA THR A 351 2.16 3.61 -19.35
C THR A 351 1.59 4.84 -18.62
N VAL A 352 0.96 4.58 -17.47
CA VAL A 352 0.45 5.64 -16.58
C VAL A 352 1.57 6.17 -15.68
N TYR A 353 2.35 5.27 -15.09
CA TYR A 353 3.57 5.55 -14.33
C TYR A 353 4.50 4.33 -14.32
N THR A 354 5.76 4.54 -13.95
CA THR A 354 6.75 3.47 -13.85
C THR A 354 6.95 3.04 -12.39
N VAL A 355 7.54 1.88 -12.17
CA VAL A 355 7.95 1.40 -10.83
C VAL A 355 8.84 2.42 -10.13
N ARG A 356 9.71 3.12 -10.87
CA ARG A 356 10.55 4.20 -10.33
C ARG A 356 9.69 5.37 -9.81
N HIS A 357 8.69 5.81 -10.56
CA HIS A 357 7.79 6.90 -10.12
C HIS A 357 7.04 6.55 -8.84
N GLU A 358 6.55 5.33 -8.75
CA GLU A 358 5.86 4.82 -7.57
C GLU A 358 6.80 4.82 -6.35
N THR A 359 8.01 4.29 -6.50
CA THR A 359 9.01 4.32 -5.44
C THR A 359 9.45 5.75 -5.07
N GLN A 360 9.55 6.67 -6.03
CA GLN A 360 9.85 8.07 -5.74
C GLN A 360 8.77 8.72 -4.88
N LEU A 361 7.49 8.49 -5.18
CA LEU A 361 6.40 8.96 -4.33
C LEU A 361 6.54 8.39 -2.91
N GLU A 362 6.83 7.10 -2.79
CA GLU A 362 7.02 6.47 -1.49
C GLU A 362 8.22 7.03 -0.73
N ASN A 363 9.32 7.35 -1.41
CA ASN A 363 10.48 7.99 -0.78
C ASN A 363 10.16 9.40 -0.24
N VAL A 364 9.25 10.12 -0.89
CA VAL A 364 8.76 11.42 -0.38
C VAL A 364 7.95 11.23 0.90
N LEU A 365 7.05 10.24 0.92
CA LEU A 365 6.15 10.01 2.05
C LEU A 365 6.84 9.32 3.22
N GLY A 366 7.81 8.46 2.95
CA GLY A 366 8.48 7.63 3.94
C GLY A 366 9.64 8.34 4.64
N ARG A 367 10.13 7.70 5.70
CA ARG A 367 11.25 8.19 6.51
C ARG A 367 12.61 7.85 5.86
N ARG A 368 13.65 8.59 6.20
CA ARG A 368 15.02 8.40 5.71
C ARG A 368 15.13 8.45 4.19
N ASN A 369 14.26 9.26 3.54
CA ASN A 369 14.20 9.39 2.09
C ASN A 369 14.09 8.04 1.37
N SER A 370 13.28 7.16 1.91
CA SER A 370 12.98 5.84 1.37
C SER A 370 11.49 5.52 1.58
N TRP A 371 11.00 4.42 1.01
CA TRP A 371 9.64 3.95 1.24
C TRP A 371 9.35 3.54 2.69
N TRP A 372 10.36 3.49 3.56
CA TRP A 372 10.16 3.10 4.93
C TRP A 372 9.10 3.95 5.62
N ARG A 373 8.03 3.27 6.06
CA ARG A 373 6.85 3.89 6.66
C ARG A 373 6.14 4.90 5.75
N SER A 374 6.20 4.74 4.43
CA SER A 374 5.38 5.53 3.49
C SER A 374 3.89 5.20 3.63
N GLY A 375 3.57 3.96 4.00
CA GLY A 375 2.21 3.45 4.06
C GLY A 375 1.62 3.12 2.70
N LYS A 376 2.47 2.96 1.67
CA LYS A 376 2.08 2.58 0.31
C LYS A 376 2.56 1.16 0.01
N ASP A 377 2.35 0.73 -1.22
CA ASP A 377 2.45 -0.66 -1.65
C ASP A 377 3.82 -1.27 -1.36
N TRP A 378 4.93 -0.63 -1.77
CA TRP A 378 6.28 -1.14 -1.53
C TRP A 378 6.66 -1.17 -0.04
N CYS A 379 6.19 -0.20 0.74
CA CYS A 379 6.33 -0.22 2.20
C CYS A 379 5.62 -1.44 2.80
N ALA A 380 4.36 -1.67 2.42
CA ALA A 380 3.56 -2.79 2.91
C ALA A 380 4.14 -4.13 2.47
N TRP A 381 4.52 -4.29 1.21
CA TRP A 381 5.10 -5.54 0.68
C TRP A 381 6.42 -5.90 1.37
N ASN A 382 7.31 -4.93 1.57
CA ASN A 382 8.54 -5.17 2.35
C ASN A 382 8.25 -5.58 3.80
N ALA A 383 7.20 -5.03 4.42
CA ALA A 383 6.81 -5.40 5.78
C ALA A 383 6.15 -6.79 5.86
N VAL A 384 5.41 -7.19 4.83
CA VAL A 384 4.70 -8.48 4.80
C VAL A 384 5.60 -9.63 4.35
N PHE A 385 6.44 -9.40 3.33
CA PHE A 385 7.20 -10.46 2.67
C PHE A 385 8.67 -10.48 3.08
N GLY A 386 9.21 -9.32 3.48
CA GLY A 386 10.61 -9.14 3.81
C GLY A 386 10.96 -9.46 5.26
N PRO A 387 12.26 -9.64 5.52
CA PRO A 387 12.76 -9.88 6.87
C PRO A 387 12.80 -8.58 7.67
N ARG A 388 12.84 -8.73 9.00
CA ARG A 388 13.10 -7.61 9.88
C ARG A 388 14.61 -7.34 9.96
N GLY A 389 15.00 -6.09 9.79
CA GLY A 389 16.38 -5.64 9.93
C GLY A 389 16.81 -5.48 11.39
N ASP A 390 18.13 -5.30 11.60
CA ASP A 390 18.71 -5.10 12.91
C ASP A 390 18.24 -3.81 13.59
N ASP A 391 17.80 -2.83 12.78
CA ASP A 391 17.16 -1.59 13.25
C ASP A 391 15.67 -1.77 13.59
N GLY A 392 15.17 -2.99 13.52
CA GLY A 392 13.77 -3.33 13.80
C GLY A 392 12.78 -2.97 12.69
N GLN A 393 13.26 -2.60 11.50
CA GLN A 393 12.44 -2.19 10.36
C GLN A 393 12.49 -3.23 9.23
N PRO A 394 11.49 -3.24 8.32
CA PRO A 394 11.53 -4.10 7.14
C PRO A 394 12.76 -3.81 6.29
N LYS A 395 13.53 -4.84 5.92
CA LYS A 395 14.62 -4.69 4.96
C LYS A 395 14.04 -4.46 3.56
N PRO A 396 14.54 -3.46 2.81
CA PRO A 396 14.06 -3.20 1.46
C PRO A 396 14.49 -4.29 0.48
N LEU A 397 13.56 -4.72 -0.39
CA LEU A 397 13.83 -5.69 -1.46
C LEU A 397 14.86 -5.16 -2.47
N TRP A 398 14.87 -3.85 -2.69
CA TRP A 398 15.89 -3.16 -3.51
C TRP A 398 16.24 -1.78 -2.95
N HIS A 399 17.36 -1.27 -3.37
CA HIS A 399 17.81 0.06 -2.97
C HIS A 399 16.87 1.14 -3.53
N PRO A 400 16.25 2.01 -2.68
CA PRO A 400 15.16 2.89 -3.06
C PRO A 400 15.51 3.97 -4.10
N LYS A 401 16.79 4.28 -4.28
CA LYS A 401 17.25 5.25 -5.30
C LYS A 401 17.69 4.59 -6.60
N THR A 402 18.35 3.44 -6.51
CA THR A 402 18.97 2.81 -7.69
C THR A 402 18.16 1.66 -8.27
N GLY A 403 17.22 1.09 -7.51
CA GLY A 403 16.46 -0.09 -7.90
C GLY A 403 17.24 -1.42 -7.84
N ALA A 404 18.50 -1.40 -7.37
CA ALA A 404 19.33 -2.61 -7.27
C ALA A 404 18.72 -3.60 -6.28
N ILE A 405 18.40 -4.81 -6.74
CA ILE A 405 17.70 -5.85 -5.95
C ILE A 405 18.68 -6.53 -4.99
N ASP A 406 18.29 -6.61 -3.71
CA ASP A 406 19.04 -7.32 -2.68
C ASP A 406 18.69 -8.81 -2.66
N ARG A 407 19.63 -9.65 -3.11
CA ARG A 407 19.45 -11.10 -3.21
C ARG A 407 19.25 -11.77 -1.84
N SER A 408 19.78 -11.20 -0.78
CA SER A 408 19.61 -11.76 0.57
C SER A 408 18.15 -11.58 1.05
N VAL A 409 17.51 -10.46 0.70
CA VAL A 409 16.10 -10.19 1.01
C VAL A 409 15.17 -11.04 0.15
N VAL A 410 15.50 -11.26 -1.13
CA VAL A 410 14.73 -12.14 -2.02
C VAL A 410 14.53 -13.54 -1.44
N GLU A 411 15.54 -14.10 -0.73
CA GLU A 411 15.42 -15.45 -0.15
C GLU A 411 14.28 -15.56 0.87
N THR A 412 14.02 -14.49 1.63
CA THR A 412 12.93 -14.51 2.62
C THR A 412 11.55 -14.37 1.98
N TRP A 413 11.46 -13.63 0.87
CA TRP A 413 10.20 -13.46 0.13
C TRP A 413 9.66 -14.77 -0.44
N LYS A 414 10.53 -15.75 -0.71
CA LYS A 414 10.15 -17.08 -1.24
C LYS A 414 9.06 -17.78 -0.43
N GLN A 415 8.99 -17.52 0.88
CA GLN A 415 8.01 -18.12 1.78
C GLN A 415 6.59 -17.56 1.56
N LYS A 416 6.47 -16.43 0.87
CA LYS A 416 5.21 -15.75 0.57
C LYS A 416 4.81 -15.84 -0.91
N ASP A 417 5.67 -16.36 -1.76
CA ASP A 417 5.35 -16.69 -3.15
C ASP A 417 4.38 -17.88 -3.17
N LEU A 418 3.08 -17.60 -3.41
CA LEU A 418 2.01 -18.60 -3.26
C LEU A 418 2.16 -19.74 -4.26
N ARG A 419 2.66 -19.47 -5.49
CA ARG A 419 2.96 -20.55 -6.45
C ARG A 419 4.03 -21.50 -5.88
N ARG A 420 5.12 -20.95 -5.30
CA ARG A 420 6.15 -21.79 -4.68
C ARG A 420 5.65 -22.57 -3.49
N VAL A 421 4.84 -21.95 -2.63
CA VAL A 421 4.22 -22.60 -1.47
C VAL A 421 3.37 -23.77 -1.92
N LEU A 422 2.51 -23.56 -2.92
CA LEU A 422 1.67 -24.62 -3.49
C LEU A 422 2.53 -25.75 -4.11
N GLU A 423 3.47 -25.42 -4.97
CA GLU A 423 4.32 -26.38 -5.67
C GLU A 423 5.14 -27.23 -4.69
N SER A 424 5.75 -26.62 -3.68
CA SER A 424 6.60 -27.32 -2.71
C SER A 424 5.80 -28.21 -1.74
N ASN A 425 4.52 -27.91 -1.52
CA ASN A 425 3.70 -28.59 -0.51
C ASN A 425 2.47 -29.29 -1.11
N TRP A 426 2.40 -29.42 -2.45
CA TRP A 426 1.17 -29.80 -3.12
C TRP A 426 0.59 -31.12 -2.66
N LYS A 427 1.42 -32.15 -2.48
CA LYS A 427 0.95 -33.48 -2.03
C LYS A 427 0.18 -33.43 -0.72
N SER A 428 0.58 -32.56 0.18
CA SER A 428 -0.09 -32.39 1.48
C SER A 428 -1.26 -31.40 1.43
N LEU A 429 -1.21 -30.42 0.52
CA LEU A 429 -2.22 -29.38 0.36
C LEU A 429 -3.38 -29.82 -0.54
N ALA A 430 -3.12 -30.62 -1.57
CA ALA A 430 -4.12 -31.01 -2.57
C ALA A 430 -5.44 -31.55 -1.96
N PRO A 431 -5.46 -32.53 -1.04
CA PRO A 431 -6.70 -33.05 -0.48
C PRO A 431 -7.44 -32.00 0.38
N ARG A 432 -6.72 -31.02 0.93
CA ARG A 432 -7.25 -29.96 1.80
C ARG A 432 -7.76 -28.77 1.01
N LEU A 433 -7.29 -28.60 -0.24
CA LEU A 433 -7.62 -27.47 -1.14
C LEU A 433 -8.55 -27.88 -2.29
N ALA A 434 -8.94 -29.14 -2.41
CA ALA A 434 -9.79 -29.65 -3.50
C ALA A 434 -11.08 -28.82 -3.65
N GLY A 435 -11.27 -28.25 -4.85
CA GLY A 435 -12.38 -27.38 -5.19
C GLY A 435 -12.48 -26.06 -4.42
N LYS A 436 -11.44 -25.63 -3.68
CA LYS A 436 -11.50 -24.44 -2.81
C LYS A 436 -10.92 -23.18 -3.43
N ILE A 437 -10.13 -23.28 -4.50
CA ILE A 437 -9.42 -22.16 -5.09
C ILE A 437 -10.12 -21.69 -6.35
N HIS A 438 -10.54 -20.41 -6.39
CA HIS A 438 -11.16 -19.78 -7.56
C HIS A 438 -10.44 -18.46 -7.83
N ILE A 439 -9.77 -18.33 -8.98
CA ILE A 439 -8.98 -17.16 -9.37
C ILE A 439 -9.51 -16.63 -10.70
N TYR A 440 -9.75 -15.33 -10.76
CA TYR A 440 -10.24 -14.61 -11.93
C TYR A 440 -9.39 -13.37 -12.18
N VAL A 441 -8.89 -13.18 -13.40
CA VAL A 441 -8.05 -12.01 -13.74
C VAL A 441 -8.27 -11.60 -15.19
N GLY A 442 -8.29 -10.30 -15.46
CA GLY A 442 -8.27 -9.76 -16.82
C GLY A 442 -6.90 -10.00 -17.48
N ASP A 443 -6.85 -10.39 -18.76
CA ASP A 443 -5.56 -10.61 -19.44
C ASP A 443 -4.85 -9.30 -19.85
N ALA A 444 -5.56 -8.17 -19.77
CA ALA A 444 -5.03 -6.83 -19.91
C ALA A 444 -4.99 -6.07 -18.57
N ASP A 445 -4.80 -6.78 -17.46
CA ASP A 445 -4.74 -6.20 -16.11
C ASP A 445 -3.82 -4.98 -16.04
N ASP A 446 -4.29 -3.92 -15.38
CA ASP A 446 -3.65 -2.59 -15.35
C ASP A 446 -2.29 -2.62 -14.64
N TYR A 447 -2.12 -3.52 -13.67
CA TYR A 447 -0.91 -3.72 -12.86
C TYR A 447 -0.13 -4.97 -13.27
N PHE A 448 -0.42 -5.55 -14.44
CA PHE A 448 0.24 -6.76 -14.99
C PHE A 448 0.06 -8.03 -14.13
N LEU A 449 -0.90 -8.07 -13.22
CA LEU A 449 -1.11 -9.19 -12.28
C LEU A 449 -1.47 -10.50 -12.98
N ASN A 450 -2.05 -10.41 -14.16
CA ASN A 450 -2.31 -11.56 -15.04
C ASN A 450 -1.06 -12.39 -15.33
N ASN A 451 0.13 -11.79 -15.33
CA ASN A 451 1.37 -12.50 -15.62
C ASN A 451 1.69 -13.54 -14.53
N ALA A 452 1.60 -13.14 -13.26
CA ALA A 452 1.80 -14.05 -12.13
C ALA A 452 0.77 -15.19 -12.10
N VAL A 453 -0.50 -14.90 -12.43
CA VAL A 453 -1.56 -15.92 -12.51
C VAL A 453 -1.31 -16.89 -13.65
N ARG A 454 -0.79 -16.44 -14.82
CA ARG A 454 -0.41 -17.35 -15.92
C ARG A 454 0.73 -18.29 -15.54
N LEU A 455 1.71 -17.81 -14.77
CA LEU A 455 2.79 -18.63 -14.25
C LEU A 455 2.26 -19.66 -13.25
N LEU A 456 1.35 -19.29 -12.37
CA LEU A 456 0.67 -20.20 -11.46
C LEU A 456 -0.14 -21.25 -12.24
N GLU A 457 -0.97 -20.84 -13.20
CA GLU A 457 -1.74 -21.77 -14.07
C GLU A 457 -0.81 -22.78 -14.76
N THR A 458 0.33 -22.32 -15.27
CA THR A 458 1.33 -23.20 -15.90
C THR A 458 1.90 -24.20 -14.90
N ALA A 459 2.13 -23.80 -13.65
CA ALA A 459 2.61 -24.69 -12.61
C ALA A 459 1.54 -25.73 -12.23
N THR A 460 0.27 -25.33 -12.08
CA THR A 460 -0.82 -26.23 -11.69
C THR A 460 -1.05 -27.37 -12.67
N ARG A 461 -0.72 -27.18 -13.95
CA ARG A 461 -0.79 -28.27 -14.98
C ARG A 461 0.12 -29.46 -14.71
N ARG A 462 1.13 -29.28 -13.83
CA ARG A 462 2.12 -30.32 -13.46
C ARG A 462 1.88 -30.88 -12.07
N PHE A 463 0.83 -30.45 -11.39
CA PHE A 463 0.53 -30.89 -10.04
C PHE A 463 0.02 -32.34 -10.04
N ASP A 464 0.52 -33.11 -9.06
CA ASP A 464 0.09 -34.49 -8.79
C ASP A 464 -0.19 -34.64 -7.29
N PRO A 465 -1.47 -34.91 -6.89
CA PRO A 465 -2.65 -35.08 -7.75
C PRO A 465 -3.03 -33.79 -8.52
N PRO A 466 -3.84 -33.90 -9.60
CA PRO A 466 -4.22 -32.75 -10.43
C PRO A 466 -4.86 -31.62 -9.61
N PHE A 467 -4.62 -30.38 -10.04
CA PHE A 467 -5.25 -29.21 -9.43
C PHE A 467 -6.76 -29.23 -9.65
N ASP A 468 -7.51 -29.17 -8.56
CA ASP A 468 -8.97 -29.09 -8.54
C ASP A 468 -9.40 -27.69 -8.04
N GLY A 469 -9.50 -26.75 -8.97
CA GLY A 469 -9.87 -25.36 -8.74
C GLY A 469 -10.14 -24.65 -10.06
N VAL A 470 -10.44 -23.36 -9.99
CA VAL A 470 -10.73 -22.49 -11.13
C VAL A 470 -9.64 -21.45 -11.28
N ILE A 471 -9.08 -21.33 -12.49
CA ILE A 471 -8.27 -20.19 -12.92
C ILE A 471 -8.84 -19.71 -14.25
N GLN A 472 -9.37 -18.49 -14.29
CA GLN A 472 -10.03 -17.96 -15.48
C GLN A 472 -9.49 -16.58 -15.85
N PHE A 473 -9.23 -16.40 -17.16
CA PHE A 473 -8.79 -15.12 -17.72
C PHE A 473 -9.93 -14.46 -18.52
N GLY A 474 -10.07 -13.15 -18.36
CA GLY A 474 -10.99 -12.33 -19.16
C GLY A 474 -10.27 -11.73 -20.35
N ALA A 475 -10.67 -12.10 -21.58
CA ALA A 475 -10.06 -11.57 -22.79
C ALA A 475 -10.30 -10.06 -22.91
N MET A 476 -9.21 -9.29 -23.09
CA MET A 476 -9.21 -7.82 -23.17
C MET A 476 -9.93 -7.14 -21.99
N GLN A 477 -9.83 -7.74 -20.80
CA GLN A 477 -10.35 -7.17 -19.56
C GLN A 477 -9.20 -6.63 -18.69
N GLY A 478 -9.40 -5.49 -18.05
CA GLY A 478 -8.48 -4.86 -17.12
C GLY A 478 -8.64 -5.38 -15.69
N HIS A 479 -8.12 -4.59 -14.73
CA HIS A 479 -8.08 -4.92 -13.31
C HIS A 479 -9.44 -5.16 -12.65
N GLY A 480 -10.52 -4.61 -13.21
CA GLY A 480 -11.89 -4.78 -12.71
C GLY A 480 -12.61 -6.04 -13.15
N TYR A 481 -11.94 -7.03 -13.77
CA TYR A 481 -12.58 -8.25 -14.26
C TYR A 481 -13.20 -9.08 -13.16
N HIS A 482 -14.54 -9.22 -13.20
CA HIS A 482 -15.34 -9.89 -12.18
C HIS A 482 -16.50 -10.67 -12.87
N PRO A 483 -16.23 -11.89 -13.40
CA PRO A 483 -17.15 -12.58 -14.30
C PRO A 483 -18.26 -13.37 -13.60
N VAL A 484 -18.17 -13.56 -12.28
CA VAL A 484 -19.07 -14.43 -11.51
C VAL A 484 -19.80 -13.66 -10.40
N ASN A 485 -20.91 -14.21 -9.95
CA ASN A 485 -21.53 -13.81 -8.69
C ASN A 485 -20.98 -14.71 -7.59
N GLU A 486 -19.88 -14.28 -6.95
CA GLU A 486 -19.18 -15.06 -5.93
C GLU A 486 -20.07 -15.38 -4.73
N MET A 487 -20.99 -14.48 -4.37
CA MET A 487 -21.91 -14.75 -3.25
C MET A 487 -22.85 -15.91 -3.56
N LYS A 488 -23.26 -16.06 -4.83
CA LYS A 488 -24.04 -17.22 -5.26
C LYS A 488 -23.19 -18.50 -5.23
N GLU A 489 -21.98 -18.47 -5.76
CA GLU A 489 -21.09 -19.63 -5.78
C GLU A 489 -20.73 -20.08 -4.35
N ILE A 490 -20.48 -19.12 -3.43
CA ILE A 490 -20.29 -19.38 -1.99
C ILE A 490 -21.55 -20.05 -1.39
N ALA A 491 -22.73 -19.53 -1.69
CA ALA A 491 -23.99 -20.10 -1.22
C ALA A 491 -24.18 -21.55 -1.69
N ASP A 492 -23.94 -21.80 -2.99
CA ASP A 492 -24.04 -23.14 -3.57
C ASP A 492 -23.05 -24.11 -2.90
N ARG A 493 -21.80 -23.65 -2.64
CA ARG A 493 -20.79 -24.46 -1.95
C ARG A 493 -21.15 -24.73 -0.48
N PHE A 494 -21.65 -23.72 0.23
CA PHE A 494 -22.14 -23.89 1.60
C PHE A 494 -23.27 -24.92 1.68
N GLN A 495 -24.24 -24.85 0.79
CA GLN A 495 -25.34 -25.81 0.74
C GLN A 495 -24.84 -27.25 0.50
N LYS A 496 -23.89 -27.42 -0.43
CA LYS A 496 -23.24 -28.74 -0.71
C LYS A 496 -22.49 -29.28 0.49
N ALA A 497 -21.95 -28.42 1.35
CA ALA A 497 -21.21 -28.83 2.55
C ALA A 497 -22.12 -29.44 3.64
N GLY A 498 -23.45 -29.26 3.57
CA GLY A 498 -24.42 -29.89 4.46
C GLY A 498 -24.28 -29.51 5.94
N VAL A 499 -23.83 -28.28 6.22
CA VAL A 499 -23.74 -27.76 7.60
C VAL A 499 -25.15 -27.44 8.09
N LYS A 500 -25.49 -28.00 9.24
CA LYS A 500 -26.83 -27.87 9.88
C LYS A 500 -26.73 -27.09 11.20
#